data_c2f44abf324a7d53ae919bec7871ff61
#
_entry.id   c2f44abf324a7d53ae919bec7871ff61
#
_cell.length_a   1.000
_cell.length_b   1.000
_cell.length_c   1.000
_cell.angle_alpha   90.00
_cell.angle_beta   90.00
_cell.angle_gamma   90.00
#
_symmetry.space_group_name_H-M   'P 1'
#
loop_
_entity.id
_entity.type
_entity.pdbx_description
1 polymer ?
#
loop_
_entity_poly.entity_id
_entity_poly.type
_entity_poly.pdbx_seq_one_letter_code
_entity_poly.pdbx_strand_id
1 'polypeptide(L)'
;YNLLKGKRGIITGALDENSIAWKVAQRCHEEGATFTLTNAPIAMRMGEINKLAEKTGSKIIPADATNMDDLNKLYTESMDVLGGKIDFVLHSIGMSVNIRKNIPYTELNYDFYNKGIDVSALSFHKMLAAAHKLDALNEHASVVALSYIAAQKAYPFYTDMADIKAMLESIARTFGYHYGKQKKVRVNTVSQS
;
A
#
# COMPACT_ATOMS: atom_id res chain seq x y z
N TYR A 1 14.03 -17.33 9.90
CA TYR A 1 15.18 -17.34 8.96
C TYR A 1 15.94 -16.01 8.94
N ASN A 2 15.41 -14.94 9.52
CA ASN A 2 16.02 -13.61 9.49
C ASN A 2 16.28 -13.03 8.09
N LEU A 3 15.43 -13.35 7.12
CA LEU A 3 15.55 -12.89 5.73
C LEU A 3 15.49 -11.37 5.59
N LEU A 4 14.81 -10.70 6.52
CA LEU A 4 14.61 -9.25 6.51
C LEU A 4 15.39 -8.54 7.66
N LYS A 5 16.36 -9.21 8.26
CA LYS A 5 17.15 -8.62 9.35
C LYS A 5 17.81 -7.31 8.92
N GLY A 6 17.55 -6.24 9.68
CA GLY A 6 18.07 -4.91 9.41
C GLY A 6 17.37 -4.16 8.27
N LYS A 7 16.31 -4.74 7.67
CA LYS A 7 15.49 -4.06 6.66
C LYS A 7 14.45 -3.16 7.31
N ARG A 8 14.22 -2.01 6.71
CA ARG A 8 13.29 -0.97 7.15
C ARG A 8 12.12 -0.88 6.20
N GLY A 9 10.90 -0.84 6.71
CA GLY A 9 9.72 -0.85 5.85
C GLY A 9 8.62 0.12 6.25
N ILE A 10 7.67 0.29 5.32
CA ILE A 10 6.37 0.94 5.56
C ILE A 10 5.29 -0.05 5.14
N ILE A 11 4.36 -0.36 6.03
CA ILE A 11 3.23 -1.26 5.75
C ILE A 11 1.93 -0.48 5.90
N THR A 12 1.17 -0.42 4.80
CA THR A 12 -0.12 0.28 4.76
C THR A 12 -1.29 -0.69 4.80
N GLY A 13 -2.42 -0.24 5.33
CA GLY A 13 -3.70 -0.91 5.20
C GLY A 13 -3.94 -2.05 6.19
N ALA A 14 -3.12 -2.22 7.21
CA ALA A 14 -3.42 -3.13 8.30
C ALA A 14 -4.60 -2.59 9.11
N LEU A 15 -5.70 -3.33 9.18
CA LEU A 15 -6.92 -2.94 9.90
C LEU A 15 -7.15 -3.83 11.12
N ASP A 16 -7.24 -5.14 10.89
CA ASP A 16 -7.47 -6.17 11.89
C ASP A 16 -6.68 -7.45 11.54
N GLU A 17 -6.80 -8.48 12.36
CA GLU A 17 -6.09 -9.75 12.18
C GLU A 17 -6.43 -10.50 10.89
N ASN A 18 -7.54 -10.18 10.23
CA ASN A 18 -7.97 -10.80 8.97
C ASN A 18 -7.38 -10.10 7.75
N SER A 19 -6.86 -8.87 7.92
CA SER A 19 -6.27 -8.14 6.83
C SER A 19 -4.93 -8.74 6.38
N ILE A 20 -4.68 -8.76 5.07
CA ILE A 20 -3.43 -9.27 4.50
C ILE A 20 -2.23 -8.50 5.03
N ALA A 21 -2.34 -7.17 5.11
CA ALA A 21 -1.27 -6.33 5.63
C ALA A 21 -0.88 -6.68 7.07
N TRP A 22 -1.84 -7.12 7.90
CA TRP A 22 -1.56 -7.60 9.25
C TRP A 22 -0.66 -8.84 9.23
N LYS A 23 -1.01 -9.83 8.41
CA LYS A 23 -0.23 -11.08 8.28
C LYS A 23 1.17 -10.80 7.70
N VAL A 24 1.26 -9.90 6.73
CA VAL A 24 2.55 -9.46 6.19
C VAL A 24 3.40 -8.78 7.26
N ALA A 25 2.82 -7.88 8.05
CA ALA A 25 3.54 -7.21 9.14
C ALA A 25 4.08 -8.20 10.18
N GLN A 26 3.24 -9.15 10.61
CA GLN A 26 3.68 -10.21 11.51
C GLN A 26 4.85 -11.00 10.93
N ARG A 27 4.75 -11.41 9.66
CA ARG A 27 5.81 -12.18 9.01
C ARG A 27 7.08 -11.36 8.82
N CYS A 28 6.99 -10.09 8.45
CA CYS A 28 8.14 -9.20 8.35
C CYS A 28 8.86 -9.05 9.70
N HIS A 29 8.11 -8.92 10.78
CA HIS A 29 8.66 -8.86 12.14
C HIS A 29 9.38 -10.16 12.51
N GLU A 30 8.79 -11.32 12.27
CA GLU A 30 9.39 -12.65 12.51
C GLU A 30 10.69 -12.86 11.72
N GLU A 31 10.81 -12.23 10.55
CA GLU A 31 12.01 -12.28 9.70
C GLU A 31 13.04 -11.16 10.02
N GLY A 32 12.80 -10.40 11.11
CA GLY A 32 13.76 -9.45 11.65
C GLY A 32 13.74 -8.05 11.04
N ALA A 33 12.68 -7.71 10.32
CA ALA A 33 12.48 -6.33 9.83
C ALA A 33 12.00 -5.39 10.92
N THR A 34 12.33 -4.11 10.76
CA THR A 34 11.68 -2.99 11.47
C THR A 34 10.85 -2.18 10.49
N PHE A 35 9.70 -1.69 10.91
CA PHE A 35 8.81 -0.96 10.01
C PHE A 35 7.87 -0.04 10.77
N THR A 36 7.29 0.91 10.05
CA THR A 36 6.17 1.72 10.50
C THR A 36 4.87 1.18 9.91
N LEU A 37 3.80 1.38 10.65
CA LEU A 37 2.44 1.04 10.23
C LEU A 37 1.68 2.31 9.90
N THR A 38 0.86 2.29 8.86
CA THR A 38 -0.01 3.41 8.52
C THR A 38 -1.37 2.94 8.03
N ASN A 39 -2.36 3.74 8.30
CA ASN A 39 -3.70 3.67 7.71
C ASN A 39 -4.32 5.06 7.73
N ALA A 40 -5.41 5.25 6.99
CA ALA A 40 -6.17 6.49 7.03
C ALA A 40 -6.69 6.77 8.44
N PRO A 41 -6.71 8.03 8.92
CA PRO A 41 -7.14 8.36 10.28
C PRO A 41 -8.52 7.81 10.67
N ILE A 42 -9.45 7.74 9.71
CA ILE A 42 -10.77 7.14 9.94
C ILE A 42 -10.71 5.63 10.16
N ALA A 43 -9.88 4.92 9.41
CA ALA A 43 -9.71 3.47 9.55
C ALA A 43 -9.05 3.09 10.87
N MET A 44 -8.20 3.94 11.41
CA MET A 44 -7.53 3.73 12.69
C MET A 44 -8.49 3.75 13.88
N ARG A 45 -9.60 4.48 13.77
CA ARG A 45 -10.64 4.51 14.83
C ARG A 45 -11.48 3.24 14.86
N MET A 46 -11.50 2.48 13.78
CA MET A 46 -12.35 1.30 13.60
C MET A 46 -11.58 -0.01 13.71
N GLY A 47 -10.25 0.04 13.67
CA GLY A 47 -9.39 -1.12 13.58
C GLY A 47 -8.59 -1.40 14.86
N GLU A 48 -7.84 -2.48 14.80
CA GLU A 48 -7.02 -2.96 15.92
C GLU A 48 -5.51 -2.73 15.69
N ILE A 49 -5.15 -1.81 14.80
CA ILE A 49 -3.76 -1.56 14.40
C ILE A 49 -2.80 -1.30 15.59
N ASN A 50 -3.32 -0.77 16.70
CA ASN A 50 -2.56 -0.59 17.94
C ASN A 50 -2.04 -1.91 18.51
N LYS A 51 -2.86 -2.97 18.48
CA LYS A 51 -2.44 -4.31 18.93
C LYS A 51 -1.29 -4.86 18.07
N LEU A 52 -1.35 -4.61 16.75
CA LEU A 52 -0.26 -4.99 15.85
C LEU A 52 1.02 -4.21 16.14
N ALA A 53 0.89 -2.90 16.36
CA ALA A 53 2.01 -2.03 16.69
C ALA A 53 2.71 -2.46 17.98
N GLU A 54 1.95 -2.75 19.03
CA GLU A 54 2.49 -3.29 20.29
C GLU A 54 3.21 -4.63 20.09
N LYS A 55 2.59 -5.56 19.35
CA LYS A 55 3.17 -6.88 19.08
C LYS A 55 4.48 -6.83 18.28
N THR A 56 4.61 -5.88 17.37
CA THR A 56 5.76 -5.74 16.46
C THR A 56 6.76 -4.67 16.87
N GLY A 57 6.47 -3.89 17.91
CA GLY A 57 7.29 -2.76 18.32
C GLY A 57 7.30 -1.62 17.28
N SER A 58 6.29 -1.56 16.42
CA SER A 58 6.23 -0.61 15.32
C SER A 58 5.56 0.71 15.73
N LYS A 59 6.04 1.83 15.18
CA LYS A 59 5.33 3.11 15.31
C LYS A 59 4.21 3.20 14.29
N ILE A 60 3.05 3.71 14.71
CA ILE A 60 1.95 4.05 13.82
C ILE A 60 2.09 5.52 13.42
N ILE A 61 2.05 5.79 12.12
CA ILE A 61 2.05 7.13 11.55
C ILE A 61 0.78 7.25 10.68
N PRO A 62 -0.25 7.95 11.16
CA PRO A 62 -1.49 8.12 10.39
C PRO A 62 -1.22 8.88 9.10
N ALA A 63 -1.77 8.38 8.00
CA ALA A 63 -1.70 9.07 6.71
C ALA A 63 -2.89 8.71 5.81
N ASP A 64 -3.50 9.72 5.22
CA ASP A 64 -4.40 9.54 4.09
C ASP A 64 -3.55 9.39 2.82
N ALA A 65 -3.57 8.21 2.23
CA ALA A 65 -2.78 7.91 1.04
C ALA A 65 -3.22 8.67 -0.21
N THR A 66 -4.33 9.40 -0.17
CA THR A 66 -4.77 10.31 -1.22
C THR A 66 -4.19 11.72 -1.07
N ASN A 67 -3.57 12.03 0.08
CA ASN A 67 -3.01 13.34 0.41
C ASN A 67 -1.48 13.34 0.34
N MET A 68 -0.90 14.20 -0.49
CA MET A 68 0.55 14.26 -0.69
C MET A 68 1.31 14.75 0.54
N ASP A 69 0.73 15.65 1.34
CA ASP A 69 1.40 16.16 2.54
C ASP A 69 1.46 15.07 3.62
N ASP A 70 0.40 14.30 3.78
CA ASP A 70 0.38 13.13 4.67
C ASP A 70 1.41 12.08 4.23
N LEU A 71 1.54 11.82 2.93
CA LEU A 71 2.53 10.88 2.39
C LEU A 71 3.97 11.39 2.57
N ASN A 72 4.22 12.68 2.35
CA ASN A 72 5.53 13.28 2.61
C ASN A 72 5.89 13.14 4.10
N LYS A 73 4.96 13.44 4.99
CA LYS A 73 5.11 13.27 6.44
C LYS A 73 5.36 11.81 6.81
N LEU A 74 4.59 10.87 6.23
CA LEU A 74 4.77 9.44 6.46
C LEU A 74 6.20 8.98 6.17
N TYR A 75 6.75 9.33 5.00
CA TYR A 75 8.11 8.95 4.65
C TYR A 75 9.16 9.63 5.55
N THR A 76 9.02 10.93 5.79
CA THR A 76 9.98 11.66 6.63
C THR A 76 10.02 11.10 8.06
N GLU A 77 8.87 10.95 8.69
CA GLU A 77 8.80 10.38 10.05
C GLU A 77 9.22 8.90 10.10
N SER A 78 8.92 8.12 9.06
CA SER A 78 9.37 6.72 8.99
C SER A 78 10.88 6.62 8.91
N MET A 79 11.53 7.45 8.10
CA MET A 79 12.99 7.49 8.00
C MET A 79 13.64 7.90 9.32
N ASP A 80 13.05 8.88 10.01
CA ASP A 80 13.56 9.34 11.33
C ASP A 80 13.45 8.23 12.37
N VAL A 81 12.26 7.62 12.50
CA VAL A 81 11.99 6.57 13.49
C VAL A 81 12.83 5.31 13.24
N LEU A 82 13.00 4.93 11.98
CA LEU A 82 13.72 3.72 11.59
C LEU A 82 15.23 3.95 11.43
N GLY A 83 15.69 5.20 11.50
CA GLY A 83 17.10 5.57 11.42
C GLY A 83 17.69 5.46 10.01
N GLY A 84 16.90 5.73 8.97
CA GLY A 84 17.41 5.77 7.59
C GLY A 84 16.37 5.46 6.52
N LYS A 85 16.82 5.38 5.27
CA LYS A 85 15.97 5.13 4.11
C LYS A 85 15.28 3.77 4.17
N ILE A 86 14.21 3.65 3.41
CA ILE A 86 13.26 2.53 3.40
C ILE A 86 13.69 1.45 2.41
N ASP A 87 13.68 0.20 2.83
CA ASP A 87 14.03 -0.97 2.01
C ASP A 87 12.80 -1.63 1.38
N PHE A 88 11.62 -1.50 1.99
CA PHE A 88 10.40 -2.06 1.42
C PHE A 88 9.15 -1.25 1.78
N VAL A 89 8.17 -1.30 0.88
CA VAL A 89 6.85 -0.68 1.06
C VAL A 89 5.77 -1.66 0.64
N LEU A 90 4.77 -1.86 1.48
CA LEU A 90 3.54 -2.57 1.13
C LEU A 90 2.39 -1.57 0.95
N HIS A 91 1.79 -1.56 -0.24
CA HIS A 91 0.52 -0.89 -0.50
C HIS A 91 -0.62 -1.91 -0.48
N SER A 92 -1.36 -1.94 0.63
CA SER A 92 -2.52 -2.82 0.84
C SER A 92 -3.76 -1.97 1.07
N ILE A 93 -4.10 -1.14 0.09
CA ILE A 93 -5.21 -0.19 0.14
C ILE A 93 -6.18 -0.49 -0.99
N GLY A 94 -7.45 -0.59 -0.67
CA GLY A 94 -8.50 -0.78 -1.66
C GLY A 94 -9.86 -0.43 -1.09
N MET A 95 -10.64 0.31 -1.85
CA MET A 95 -12.02 0.65 -1.50
C MET A 95 -12.86 0.85 -2.76
N SER A 96 -14.03 0.23 -2.80
CA SER A 96 -15.09 0.57 -3.74
C SER A 96 -16.41 0.72 -3.01
N VAL A 97 -17.06 1.84 -3.21
CA VAL A 97 -18.43 2.08 -2.74
C VAL A 97 -19.42 1.39 -3.66
N ASN A 98 -19.14 1.30 -4.98
CA ASN A 98 -19.98 0.58 -5.93
C ASN A 98 -20.12 -0.90 -5.52
N ILE A 99 -19.02 -1.58 -5.18
CA ILE A 99 -19.08 -2.97 -4.66
C ILE A 99 -19.93 -3.05 -3.38
N ARG A 100 -19.65 -2.18 -2.42
CA ARG A 100 -20.37 -2.19 -1.12
C ARG A 100 -21.87 -1.99 -1.25
N LYS A 101 -22.30 -1.29 -2.30
CA LYS A 101 -23.70 -1.03 -2.61
C LYS A 101 -24.29 -2.00 -3.64
N ASN A 102 -23.55 -3.02 -4.07
CA ASN A 102 -23.93 -3.98 -5.09
C ASN A 102 -24.39 -3.32 -6.41
N ILE A 103 -23.72 -2.22 -6.81
CA ILE A 103 -24.03 -1.53 -8.06
C ILE A 103 -23.41 -2.31 -9.23
N PRO A 104 -24.20 -2.71 -10.24
CA PRO A 104 -23.69 -3.44 -11.40
C PRO A 104 -22.67 -2.63 -12.19
N TYR A 105 -21.74 -3.30 -12.86
CA TYR A 105 -20.71 -2.64 -13.67
C TYR A 105 -21.30 -1.72 -14.75
N THR A 106 -22.44 -2.08 -15.33
CA THR A 106 -23.11 -1.29 -16.36
C THR A 106 -23.84 -0.04 -15.84
N GLU A 107 -23.97 0.10 -14.51
CA GLU A 107 -24.74 1.16 -13.85
C GLU A 107 -23.92 1.89 -12.79
N LEU A 108 -22.58 1.91 -12.95
CA LEU A 108 -21.68 2.49 -11.95
C LEU A 108 -22.04 3.94 -11.61
N ASN A 109 -21.99 4.25 -10.32
CA ASN A 109 -21.94 5.64 -9.88
C ASN A 109 -20.52 6.18 -10.09
N TYR A 110 -20.38 7.17 -10.94
CA TYR A 110 -19.06 7.70 -11.33
C TYR A 110 -18.35 8.49 -10.22
N ASP A 111 -19.09 9.12 -9.30
CA ASP A 111 -18.45 9.76 -8.13
C ASP A 111 -17.80 8.72 -7.22
N PHE A 112 -18.48 7.59 -7.02
CA PHE A 112 -17.92 6.45 -6.29
C PHE A 112 -16.75 5.82 -7.03
N TYR A 113 -16.84 5.74 -8.35
CA TYR A 113 -15.78 5.21 -9.20
C TYR A 113 -14.52 6.09 -9.12
N ASN A 114 -14.67 7.40 -9.28
CA ASN A 114 -13.56 8.36 -9.15
C ASN A 114 -12.90 8.28 -7.77
N LYS A 115 -13.71 8.16 -6.71
CA LYS A 115 -13.19 7.96 -5.36
C LYS A 115 -12.44 6.63 -5.23
N GLY A 116 -12.93 5.58 -5.83
CA GLY A 116 -12.27 4.27 -5.88
C GLY A 116 -10.92 4.34 -6.58
N ILE A 117 -10.84 5.03 -7.73
CA ILE A 117 -9.60 5.28 -8.46
C ILE A 117 -8.59 6.02 -7.58
N ASP A 118 -9.00 7.11 -6.93
CA ASP A 118 -8.09 7.91 -6.09
C ASP A 118 -7.55 7.11 -4.90
N VAL A 119 -8.42 6.44 -4.17
CA VAL A 119 -8.03 5.68 -2.96
C VAL A 119 -7.26 4.41 -3.29
N SER A 120 -7.62 3.69 -4.35
CA SER A 120 -7.12 2.32 -4.57
C SER A 120 -6.02 2.20 -5.63
N ALA A 121 -5.91 3.16 -6.55
CA ALA A 121 -4.88 3.17 -7.60
C ALA A 121 -3.99 4.40 -7.55
N LEU A 122 -4.55 5.62 -7.57
CA LEU A 122 -3.75 6.85 -7.53
C LEU A 122 -2.99 7.01 -6.21
N SER A 123 -3.51 6.50 -5.10
CA SER A 123 -2.77 6.46 -3.83
C SER A 123 -1.43 5.75 -3.97
N PHE A 124 -1.36 4.69 -4.77
CA PHE A 124 -0.10 3.98 -5.05
C PHE A 124 0.87 4.84 -5.86
N HIS A 125 0.37 5.52 -6.90
CA HIS A 125 1.17 6.47 -7.65
C HIS A 125 1.71 7.59 -6.76
N LYS A 126 0.84 8.17 -5.93
CA LYS A 126 1.20 9.25 -4.98
C LYS A 126 2.26 8.80 -3.98
N MET A 127 2.12 7.59 -3.43
CA MET A 127 3.14 7.02 -2.54
C MET A 127 4.51 6.88 -3.20
N LEU A 128 4.55 6.37 -4.43
CA LEU A 128 5.81 6.23 -5.18
C LEU A 128 6.39 7.59 -5.58
N ALA A 129 5.54 8.55 -5.94
CA ALA A 129 5.97 9.91 -6.26
C ALA A 129 6.55 10.64 -5.03
N ALA A 130 5.92 10.50 -3.86
CA ALA A 130 6.42 11.05 -2.60
C ALA A 130 7.79 10.42 -2.23
N ALA A 131 7.89 9.10 -2.33
CA ALA A 131 9.15 8.39 -2.09
C ALA A 131 10.27 8.86 -3.03
N HIS A 132 9.95 9.08 -4.30
CA HIS A 132 10.91 9.58 -5.29
C HIS A 132 11.37 11.01 -4.97
N LYS A 133 10.41 11.90 -4.70
CA LYS A 133 10.69 13.32 -4.38
C LYS A 133 11.60 13.48 -3.15
N LEU A 134 11.39 12.64 -2.14
CA LEU A 134 12.14 12.66 -0.88
C LEU A 134 13.41 11.79 -0.91
N ASP A 135 13.69 11.14 -2.01
CA ASP A 135 14.77 10.13 -2.10
C ASP A 135 14.71 9.10 -0.96
N ALA A 136 13.49 8.68 -0.60
CA ALA A 136 13.22 7.91 0.60
C ALA A 136 13.57 6.42 0.51
N LEU A 137 13.69 5.86 -0.70
CA LEU A 137 13.99 4.44 -0.90
C LEU A 137 15.48 4.17 -1.04
N ASN A 138 15.95 3.09 -0.45
CA ASN A 138 17.29 2.56 -0.69
C ASN A 138 17.42 2.01 -2.12
N GLU A 139 18.66 1.92 -2.61
CA GLU A 139 18.95 1.11 -3.79
C GLU A 139 18.52 -0.34 -3.56
N HIS A 140 17.96 -0.98 -4.57
CA HIS A 140 17.36 -2.33 -4.49
C HIS A 140 16.15 -2.47 -3.57
N ALA A 141 15.51 -1.39 -3.13
CA ALA A 141 14.28 -1.47 -2.35
C ALA A 141 13.19 -2.24 -3.11
N SER A 142 12.25 -2.79 -2.36
CA SER A 142 11.12 -3.56 -2.89
C SER A 142 9.78 -2.90 -2.55
N VAL A 143 8.99 -2.61 -3.56
CA VAL A 143 7.63 -2.08 -3.39
C VAL A 143 6.64 -3.09 -3.92
N VAL A 144 5.64 -3.42 -3.11
CA VAL A 144 4.59 -4.39 -3.45
C VAL A 144 3.23 -3.75 -3.25
N ALA A 145 2.36 -3.88 -4.24
CA ALA A 145 0.95 -3.53 -4.12
C ALA A 145 0.05 -4.75 -4.30
N LEU A 146 -1.07 -4.80 -3.59
CA LEU A 146 -2.03 -5.89 -3.71
C LEU A 146 -2.98 -5.62 -4.88
N SER A 147 -2.89 -6.47 -5.90
CA SER A 147 -3.82 -6.54 -7.03
C SER A 147 -4.85 -7.65 -6.86
N TYR A 148 -5.58 -7.95 -7.91
CA TYR A 148 -6.56 -9.01 -7.97
C TYR A 148 -6.68 -9.56 -9.39
N ILE A 149 -7.08 -10.83 -9.53
CA ILE A 149 -7.24 -11.49 -10.83
C ILE A 149 -8.17 -10.73 -11.79
N ALA A 150 -9.13 -9.96 -11.24
CA ALA A 150 -10.04 -9.15 -12.02
C ALA A 150 -9.36 -7.99 -12.79
N ALA A 151 -8.10 -7.67 -12.49
CA ALA A 151 -7.31 -6.76 -13.32
C ALA A 151 -7.02 -7.30 -14.74
N GLN A 152 -7.12 -8.61 -14.93
CA GLN A 152 -6.74 -9.31 -16.16
C GLN A 152 -7.88 -10.13 -16.76
N LYS A 153 -8.93 -10.40 -16.01
CA LYS A 153 -10.08 -11.21 -16.43
C LYS A 153 -11.38 -10.56 -15.98
N ALA A 154 -12.45 -10.71 -16.77
CA ALA A 154 -13.77 -10.35 -16.32
C ALA A 154 -14.16 -11.22 -15.10
N TYR A 155 -14.46 -10.56 -14.00
CA TYR A 155 -14.84 -11.22 -12.76
C TYR A 155 -16.19 -10.65 -12.28
N PRO A 156 -17.25 -11.45 -12.30
CA PRO A 156 -18.58 -11.00 -11.88
C PRO A 156 -18.54 -10.37 -10.48
N PHE A 157 -19.30 -9.34 -10.28
CA PHE A 157 -19.47 -8.62 -8.99
C PHE A 157 -18.25 -7.82 -8.50
N TYR A 158 -17.11 -7.81 -9.20
CA TYR A 158 -15.95 -6.99 -8.81
C TYR A 158 -16.02 -5.57 -9.39
N THR A 159 -16.97 -5.29 -10.23
CA THR A 159 -17.39 -3.99 -10.77
C THR A 159 -16.22 -3.05 -11.13
N ASP A 160 -16.23 -1.81 -10.67
CA ASP A 160 -15.20 -0.79 -10.91
C ASP A 160 -13.80 -1.17 -10.41
N MET A 161 -13.69 -2.02 -9.41
CA MET A 161 -12.37 -2.45 -8.91
C MET A 161 -11.59 -3.27 -9.92
N ALA A 162 -12.22 -3.88 -10.92
CA ALA A 162 -11.51 -4.54 -12.01
C ALA A 162 -10.64 -3.55 -12.79
N ASP A 163 -11.23 -2.43 -13.19
CA ASP A 163 -10.55 -1.34 -13.90
C ASP A 163 -9.48 -0.69 -13.02
N ILE A 164 -9.83 -0.45 -11.76
CA ILE A 164 -8.94 0.18 -10.77
C ILE A 164 -7.71 -0.69 -10.52
N LYS A 165 -7.85 -2.01 -10.42
CA LYS A 165 -6.73 -2.92 -10.25
C LYS A 165 -5.89 -3.05 -11.53
N ALA A 166 -6.48 -2.96 -12.71
CA ALA A 166 -5.75 -2.88 -13.97
C ALA A 166 -4.89 -1.59 -14.03
N MET A 167 -5.44 -0.45 -13.59
CA MET A 167 -4.70 0.80 -13.44
C MET A 167 -3.55 0.69 -12.43
N LEU A 168 -3.78 0.05 -11.28
CA LEU A 168 -2.75 -0.21 -10.28
C LEU A 168 -1.57 -0.99 -10.87
N GLU A 169 -1.83 -2.05 -11.63
CA GLU A 169 -0.79 -2.84 -12.30
C GLU A 169 -0.03 -2.04 -13.36
N SER A 170 -0.72 -1.16 -14.08
CA SER A 170 -0.08 -0.24 -15.04
C SER A 170 0.87 0.73 -14.33
N ILE A 171 0.45 1.30 -13.22
CA ILE A 171 1.28 2.18 -12.37
C ILE A 171 2.53 1.42 -11.89
N ALA A 172 2.36 0.19 -11.41
CA ALA A 172 3.47 -0.65 -10.95
C ALA A 172 4.51 -0.90 -12.06
N ARG A 173 4.07 -1.24 -13.26
CA ARG A 173 4.97 -1.44 -14.42
C ARG A 173 5.74 -0.18 -14.77
N THR A 174 5.06 0.96 -14.80
CA THR A 174 5.66 2.25 -15.19
C THR A 174 6.70 2.71 -14.16
N PHE A 175 6.36 2.68 -12.88
CA PHE A 175 7.33 3.00 -11.82
C PHE A 175 8.46 1.98 -11.74
N GLY A 176 8.18 0.69 -11.97
CA GLY A 176 9.19 -0.36 -12.04
C GLY A 176 10.26 -0.07 -13.10
N TYR A 177 9.85 0.46 -14.25
CA TYR A 177 10.77 0.91 -15.28
C TYR A 177 11.61 2.11 -14.82
N HIS A 178 10.96 3.19 -14.34
CA HIS A 178 11.68 4.42 -13.98
C HIS A 178 12.57 4.24 -12.75
N TYR A 179 12.03 3.69 -11.68
CA TYR A 179 12.80 3.43 -10.45
C TYR A 179 13.85 2.33 -10.62
N GLY A 180 13.55 1.33 -11.45
CA GLY A 180 14.50 0.28 -11.79
C GLY A 180 15.75 0.82 -12.44
N LYS A 181 15.60 1.74 -13.39
CA LYS A 181 16.75 2.42 -14.03
C LYS A 181 17.54 3.32 -13.08
N GLN A 182 16.85 4.03 -12.21
CA GLN A 182 17.49 5.03 -11.35
C GLN A 182 18.18 4.41 -10.13
N LYS A 183 17.52 3.47 -9.47
CA LYS A 183 17.95 2.92 -8.17
C LYS A 183 17.82 1.41 -8.04
N LYS A 184 17.54 0.70 -9.14
CA LYS A 184 17.27 -0.75 -9.12
C LYS A 184 16.12 -1.14 -8.18
N VAL A 185 15.22 -0.21 -7.86
CA VAL A 185 14.01 -0.47 -7.07
C VAL A 185 13.09 -1.39 -7.85
N ARG A 186 12.58 -2.41 -7.20
CA ARG A 186 11.63 -3.36 -7.78
C ARG A 186 10.23 -2.96 -7.35
N VAL A 187 9.34 -2.77 -8.31
CA VAL A 187 7.93 -2.45 -8.07
C VAL A 187 7.08 -3.56 -8.66
N ASN A 188 6.37 -4.29 -7.82
CA ASN A 188 5.60 -5.46 -8.21
C ASN A 188 4.18 -5.42 -7.64
N THR A 189 3.30 -6.20 -8.25
CA THR A 189 1.97 -6.48 -7.71
C THR A 189 1.84 -7.95 -7.35
N VAL A 190 1.06 -8.23 -6.31
CA VAL A 190 0.64 -9.60 -5.98
C VAL A 190 -0.85 -9.70 -6.29
N SER A 191 -1.19 -10.56 -7.25
CA SER A 191 -2.58 -10.83 -7.62
C SER A 191 -3.13 -11.93 -6.72
N GLN A 192 -4.18 -11.61 -5.99
CA GLN A 192 -4.99 -12.59 -5.27
C GLN A 192 -5.99 -13.24 -6.24
N SER A 193 -6.42 -14.43 -5.92
CA SER A 193 -7.46 -15.16 -6.66
C SER A 193 -8.41 -15.83 -5.68
#